data_4919d7f3f441ea54ebbe6945512dafbb
#
_entry.id   4919d7f3f441ea54ebbe6945512dafbb
#
_cell.length_a   1.000
_cell.length_b   1.000
_cell.length_c   1.000
_cell.angle_alpha   90.00
_cell.angle_beta   90.00
_cell.angle_gamma   90.00
#
_symmetry.space_group_name_H-M   'P 1'
#
loop_
_entity.id
_entity.type
_entity.pdbx_description
1 polymer ?
#
loop_
_entity_poly.entity_id
_entity_poly.type
_entity_poly.pdbx_seq_one_letter_code
_entity_poly.pdbx_strand_id
1 'polypeptide(L)'
;MNSAIISVGSNINPEANLKQARQILENELHIAACAQMLTTKPVGFADQPDFINTAFLILTDLEQAPLAAYLKNVEARLGRVRTGNKYGPRTIDLDIAVFNGAITDPDVFERDFLRELILELMPELQGNFSLLDMKGKNHGAGNQGHPV
;
A
#
# COMPACT_ATOMS: atom_id res chain seq x y z
N MET A 1 7.73 -15.57 12.82
CA MET A 1 6.97 -14.33 12.71
C MET A 1 7.12 -13.77 11.32
N ASN A 2 6.03 -13.34 10.73
CA ASN A 2 6.06 -12.78 9.37
C ASN A 2 6.22 -11.27 9.40
N SER A 3 6.77 -10.69 8.32
CA SER A 3 6.80 -9.25 8.12
C SER A 3 5.94 -8.89 6.92
N ALA A 4 5.27 -7.75 7.00
CA ALA A 4 4.46 -7.27 5.89
C ALA A 4 4.51 -5.75 5.82
N ILE A 5 4.47 -5.22 4.61
CA ILE A 5 4.24 -3.80 4.43
C ILE A 5 2.81 -3.64 3.96
N ILE A 6 2.06 -2.85 4.71
CA ILE A 6 0.67 -2.56 4.42
C ILE A 6 0.60 -1.16 3.82
N SER A 7 0.10 -1.05 2.60
CA SER A 7 -0.18 0.26 2.02
C SER A 7 -1.52 0.76 2.55
N VAL A 8 -1.59 2.05 2.84
CA VAL A 8 -2.75 2.65 3.49
C VAL A 8 -3.11 3.91 2.74
N GLY A 9 -4.35 4.04 2.33
CA GLY A 9 -4.80 5.23 1.62
C GLY A 9 -6.22 5.62 1.99
N SER A 10 -6.51 6.91 1.91
CA SER A 10 -7.84 7.45 2.19
C SER A 10 -8.01 8.79 1.51
N ASN A 11 -9.22 9.07 1.01
CA ASN A 11 -9.57 10.41 0.53
C ASN A 11 -10.91 10.90 1.09
N ILE A 12 -11.39 10.24 2.14
CA ILE A 12 -12.55 10.68 2.92
C ILE A 12 -12.06 10.88 4.35
N ASN A 13 -12.07 12.12 4.84
CA ASN A 13 -11.53 12.45 6.17
C ASN A 13 -10.19 11.73 6.41
N PRO A 14 -9.22 11.88 5.50
CA PRO A 14 -8.05 11.00 5.51
C PRO A 14 -7.22 11.09 6.78
N GLU A 15 -7.05 12.27 7.34
CA GLU A 15 -6.24 12.40 8.56
C GLU A 15 -6.83 11.60 9.70
N ALA A 16 -8.15 11.69 9.89
CA ALA A 16 -8.84 10.96 10.96
C ALA A 16 -8.82 9.45 10.69
N ASN A 17 -9.09 9.05 9.46
CA ASN A 17 -9.15 7.63 9.11
C ASN A 17 -7.78 6.96 9.16
N LEU A 18 -6.73 7.64 8.71
CA LEU A 18 -5.38 7.09 8.81
C LEU A 18 -4.96 6.95 10.27
N LYS A 19 -5.28 7.93 11.09
CA LYS A 19 -4.97 7.88 12.52
C LYS A 19 -5.69 6.72 13.21
N GLN A 20 -6.96 6.53 12.90
CA GLN A 20 -7.74 5.44 13.49
C GLN A 20 -7.24 4.08 13.02
N ALA A 21 -6.91 3.94 11.74
CA ALA A 21 -6.34 2.69 11.23
C ALA A 21 -5.04 2.36 11.95
N ARG A 22 -4.17 3.36 12.11
CA ARG A 22 -2.91 3.15 12.81
C ARG A 22 -3.13 2.72 14.26
N GLN A 23 -4.08 3.34 14.94
CA GLN A 23 -4.37 2.98 16.34
C GLN A 23 -4.87 1.56 16.47
N ILE A 24 -5.73 1.12 15.56
CA ILE A 24 -6.23 -0.26 15.57
C ILE A 24 -5.07 -1.22 15.35
N LEU A 25 -4.24 -0.95 14.35
CA LEU A 25 -3.12 -1.85 14.04
C LEU A 25 -2.07 -1.86 15.15
N GLU A 26 -1.82 -0.72 15.79
CA GLU A 26 -0.90 -0.68 16.93
C GLU A 26 -1.41 -1.51 18.10
N ASN A 27 -2.72 -1.51 18.32
CA ASN A 27 -3.30 -2.25 19.44
C ASN A 27 -3.43 -3.74 19.17
N GLU A 28 -3.65 -4.13 17.93
CA GLU A 28 -3.98 -5.51 17.58
C GLU A 28 -2.85 -6.27 16.91
N LEU A 29 -1.91 -5.56 16.29
CA LEU A 29 -0.71 -6.14 15.69
C LEU A 29 0.49 -5.37 16.19
N HIS A 30 1.67 -5.67 15.65
CA HIS A 30 2.88 -4.94 15.99
C HIS A 30 3.34 -4.10 14.81
N ILE A 31 3.29 -2.78 14.94
CA ILE A 31 3.83 -1.88 13.94
C ILE A 31 5.30 -1.61 14.27
N ALA A 32 6.18 -2.05 13.39
CA ALA A 32 7.62 -1.86 13.56
C ALA A 32 8.07 -0.49 13.06
N ALA A 33 7.43 0.04 12.02
CA ALA A 33 7.78 1.35 11.45
C ALA A 33 6.63 1.89 10.63
N CYS A 34 6.57 3.21 10.50
CA CYS A 34 5.60 3.91 9.67
C CYS A 34 6.34 4.78 8.66
N ALA A 35 5.89 4.80 7.42
CA ALA A 35 6.45 5.67 6.40
C ALA A 35 5.83 7.07 6.48
N GLN A 36 6.39 7.98 5.71
CA GLN A 36 5.83 9.33 5.57
C GLN A 36 4.44 9.29 4.94
N MET A 37 3.70 10.37 5.06
CA MET A 37 2.43 10.54 4.38
C MET A 37 2.64 11.30 3.09
N LEU A 38 2.03 10.82 2.00
CA LEU A 38 2.13 11.46 0.69
C LEU A 38 0.73 11.77 0.18
N THR A 39 0.56 12.98 -0.37
CA THR A 39 -0.69 13.34 -1.02
C THR A 39 -0.60 12.97 -2.49
N THR A 40 -1.56 12.22 -3.00
CA THR A 40 -1.54 11.76 -4.39
C THR A 40 -2.85 12.07 -5.09
N LYS A 41 -2.78 12.24 -6.41
CA LYS A 41 -3.97 12.45 -7.23
C LYS A 41 -4.74 11.15 -7.38
N PRO A 42 -6.09 11.20 -7.45
CA PRO A 42 -6.86 10.00 -7.71
C PRO A 42 -6.55 9.40 -9.07
N VAL A 43 -6.58 8.08 -9.15
CA VAL A 43 -6.36 7.33 -10.37
C VAL A 43 -7.71 6.82 -10.85
N GLY A 44 -8.00 6.96 -12.14
CA GLY A 44 -9.22 6.47 -12.74
C GLY A 44 -10.37 7.46 -12.67
N PHE A 45 -10.97 7.63 -11.51
CA PHE A 45 -12.07 8.57 -11.31
C PHE A 45 -11.52 9.87 -10.75
N ALA A 46 -11.29 10.86 -11.62
CA ALA A 46 -10.58 12.08 -11.25
C ALA A 46 -11.43 13.07 -10.44
N ASP A 47 -12.75 12.95 -10.48
CA ASP A 47 -13.64 13.89 -9.80
C ASP A 47 -13.85 13.46 -8.35
N GLN A 48 -12.80 13.49 -7.57
CA GLN A 48 -12.82 13.17 -6.15
C GLN A 48 -11.60 13.81 -5.48
N PRO A 49 -11.61 13.96 -4.14
CA PRO A 49 -10.46 14.53 -3.44
C PRO A 49 -9.20 13.70 -3.62
N ASP A 50 -8.06 14.36 -3.44
CA ASP A 50 -6.78 13.67 -3.45
C ASP A 50 -6.70 12.69 -2.28
N PHE A 51 -5.90 11.65 -2.46
CA PHE A 51 -5.64 10.68 -1.41
C PHE A 51 -4.47 11.11 -0.54
N ILE A 52 -4.50 10.69 0.72
CA ILE A 52 -3.31 10.65 1.55
C ILE A 52 -2.92 9.19 1.66
N ASN A 53 -1.66 8.89 1.35
CA ASN A 53 -1.13 7.53 1.38
C ASN A 53 0.05 7.43 2.31
N THR A 54 0.16 6.30 2.98
CA THR A 54 1.32 5.94 3.79
C THR A 54 1.50 4.43 3.74
N ALA A 55 2.43 3.93 4.52
CA ALA A 55 2.63 2.49 4.64
C ALA A 55 3.14 2.16 6.04
N PHE A 56 2.80 0.96 6.51
CA PHE A 56 3.25 0.46 7.81
C PHE A 56 4.00 -0.85 7.60
N LEU A 57 5.14 -0.97 8.27
CA LEU A 57 5.84 -2.25 8.37
C LEU A 57 5.33 -2.93 9.63
N ILE A 58 4.71 -4.09 9.48
CA ILE A 58 4.18 -4.84 10.62
C ILE A 58 4.85 -6.19 10.75
N LEU A 59 4.85 -6.68 11.98
CA LEU A 59 5.28 -8.03 12.31
C LEU A 59 4.07 -8.76 12.86
N THR A 60 3.84 -9.99 12.39
CA THR A 60 2.65 -10.74 12.78
C THR A 60 2.87 -12.23 12.60
N ASP A 61 2.17 -13.02 13.39
CA ASP A 61 2.15 -14.48 13.21
C ASP A 61 1.12 -14.89 12.15
N LEU A 62 0.28 -13.97 11.67
CA LEU A 62 -0.69 -14.31 10.65
C LEU A 62 0.00 -14.57 9.31
N GLU A 63 -0.51 -15.58 8.59
CA GLU A 63 -0.10 -15.81 7.21
C GLU A 63 -0.79 -14.80 6.30
N GLN A 64 -0.41 -14.78 5.04
CA GLN A 64 -0.86 -13.73 4.11
C GLN A 64 -2.37 -13.68 3.97
N ALA A 65 -3.05 -14.80 3.75
CA ALA A 65 -4.49 -14.78 3.53
C ALA A 65 -5.28 -14.36 4.77
N PRO A 66 -4.99 -14.90 5.98
CA PRO A 66 -5.64 -14.38 7.18
C PRO A 66 -5.35 -12.91 7.46
N LEU A 67 -4.14 -12.44 7.15
CA LEU A 67 -3.81 -11.03 7.31
C LEU A 67 -4.66 -10.17 6.37
N ALA A 68 -4.80 -10.59 5.10
CA ALA A 68 -5.64 -9.86 4.15
C ALA A 68 -7.08 -9.77 4.64
N ALA A 69 -7.62 -10.87 5.16
CA ALA A 69 -8.97 -10.89 5.70
C ALA A 69 -9.11 -9.97 6.91
N TYR A 70 -8.11 -9.96 7.79
CA TYR A 70 -8.08 -9.06 8.93
C TYR A 70 -8.11 -7.59 8.49
N LEU A 71 -7.32 -7.23 7.48
CA LEU A 71 -7.28 -5.86 6.99
C LEU A 71 -8.63 -5.43 6.41
N LYS A 72 -9.33 -6.31 5.70
CA LYS A 72 -10.68 -6.01 5.21
C LYS A 72 -11.66 -5.81 6.35
N ASN A 73 -11.51 -6.55 7.45
CA ASN A 73 -12.30 -6.35 8.65
C ASN A 73 -12.04 -4.97 9.26
N VAL A 74 -10.78 -4.53 9.31
CA VAL A 74 -10.44 -3.20 9.82
C VAL A 74 -11.08 -2.12 8.94
N GLU A 75 -11.03 -2.27 7.62
CA GLU A 75 -11.69 -1.34 6.71
C GLU A 75 -13.18 -1.23 7.03
N ALA A 76 -13.85 -2.35 7.24
CA ALA A 76 -15.27 -2.36 7.57
C ALA A 76 -15.55 -1.67 8.92
N ARG A 77 -14.70 -1.91 9.89
CA ARG A 77 -14.81 -1.28 11.21
C ARG A 77 -14.66 0.25 11.13
N LEU A 78 -13.93 0.74 10.15
CA LEU A 78 -13.75 2.17 9.93
C LEU A 78 -14.80 2.76 9.00
N GLY A 79 -15.80 1.97 8.63
CA GLY A 79 -16.95 2.46 7.89
C GLY A 79 -16.82 2.39 6.37
N ARG A 80 -15.85 1.65 5.85
CA ARG A 80 -15.75 1.52 4.39
C ARG A 80 -16.90 0.69 3.85
N VAL A 81 -17.58 1.26 2.84
CA VAL A 81 -18.63 0.57 2.11
C VAL A 81 -18.14 0.35 0.68
N ARG A 82 -18.14 -0.91 0.23
CA ARG A 82 -17.71 -1.20 -1.13
C ARG A 82 -18.84 -0.90 -2.09
N THR A 83 -18.50 -0.16 -3.16
CA THR A 83 -19.47 0.19 -4.21
C THR A 83 -19.01 -0.46 -5.51
N GLY A 84 -19.81 -0.29 -6.55
CA GLY A 84 -19.45 -0.79 -7.87
C GLY A 84 -18.29 -0.04 -8.53
N ASN A 85 -17.97 1.16 -8.05
CA ASN A 85 -16.89 1.94 -8.62
C ASN A 85 -15.60 1.70 -7.84
N LYS A 86 -14.74 0.84 -8.36
CA LYS A 86 -13.50 0.51 -7.66
C LYS A 86 -12.50 1.67 -7.61
N TYR A 87 -12.68 2.72 -8.40
CA TYR A 87 -11.82 3.89 -8.38
C TYR A 87 -12.45 5.07 -7.64
N GLY A 88 -13.60 4.87 -7.03
CA GLY A 88 -14.31 5.94 -6.31
C GLY A 88 -13.68 6.27 -4.95
N PRO A 89 -14.29 7.21 -4.25
CA PRO A 89 -13.80 7.62 -2.93
C PRO A 89 -13.74 6.46 -1.94
N ARG A 90 -12.73 6.50 -1.06
CA ARG A 90 -12.53 5.43 -0.07
C ARG A 90 -12.26 6.02 1.30
N THR A 91 -13.03 5.53 2.28
CA THR A 91 -12.80 5.86 3.68
C THR A 91 -11.42 5.42 4.11
N ILE A 92 -11.06 4.18 3.78
CA ILE A 92 -9.74 3.64 4.07
C ILE A 92 -9.49 2.44 3.16
N ASP A 93 -8.26 2.29 2.72
CA ASP A 93 -7.84 1.18 1.87
C ASP A 93 -6.58 0.59 2.50
N LEU A 94 -6.62 -0.68 2.84
CA LEU A 94 -5.51 -1.38 3.49
C LEU A 94 -5.18 -2.62 2.67
N ASP A 95 -3.99 -2.62 2.06
CA ASP A 95 -3.57 -3.72 1.21
C ASP A 95 -2.18 -4.22 1.59
N ILE A 96 -1.95 -5.52 1.46
CA ILE A 96 -0.62 -6.07 1.65
C ILE A 96 0.18 -5.77 0.38
N ALA A 97 1.18 -4.93 0.50
CA ALA A 97 2.06 -4.60 -0.62
C ALA A 97 3.28 -5.53 -0.69
N VAL A 98 3.79 -5.94 0.46
CA VAL A 98 4.94 -6.82 0.56
C VAL A 98 4.68 -7.81 1.70
N PHE A 99 4.98 -9.08 1.47
CA PHE A 99 4.87 -10.10 2.50
C PHE A 99 6.15 -10.93 2.54
N ASN A 100 6.83 -10.92 3.68
CA ASN A 100 8.12 -11.59 3.87
C ASN A 100 9.11 -11.26 2.76
N GLY A 101 9.18 -9.99 2.39
CA GLY A 101 10.11 -9.49 1.37
C GLY A 101 9.69 -9.69 -0.06
N ALA A 102 8.55 -10.33 -0.32
CA ALA A 102 8.04 -10.54 -1.67
C ALA A 102 6.92 -9.55 -1.97
N ILE A 103 7.00 -8.90 -3.13
CA ILE A 103 5.98 -7.94 -3.55
C ILE A 103 4.73 -8.69 -3.94
N THR A 104 3.60 -8.33 -3.32
CA THR A 104 2.34 -9.05 -3.51
C THR A 104 1.28 -8.22 -4.21
N ASP A 105 1.45 -6.90 -4.30
CA ASP A 105 0.49 -6.01 -4.94
C ASP A 105 1.06 -5.51 -6.27
N PRO A 106 0.44 -5.84 -7.41
CA PRO A 106 0.94 -5.39 -8.71
C PRO A 106 0.92 -3.87 -8.89
N ASP A 107 0.09 -3.14 -8.15
CA ASP A 107 0.05 -1.69 -8.22
C ASP A 107 1.39 -1.06 -7.83
N VAL A 108 2.21 -1.77 -7.08
CA VAL A 108 3.55 -1.32 -6.70
C VAL A 108 4.39 -0.98 -7.93
N PHE A 109 4.19 -1.70 -9.03
CA PHE A 109 4.98 -1.47 -10.25
C PHE A 109 4.43 -0.35 -11.09
N GLU A 110 3.20 0.08 -10.85
CA GLU A 110 2.56 1.11 -11.65
C GLU A 110 2.48 2.46 -10.94
N ARG A 111 2.66 2.49 -9.65
CA ARG A 111 2.49 3.70 -8.84
C ARG A 111 3.77 4.05 -8.12
N ASP A 112 4.43 5.10 -8.57
CA ASP A 112 5.72 5.52 -8.02
C ASP A 112 5.66 5.78 -6.52
N PHE A 113 4.55 6.34 -6.03
CA PHE A 113 4.45 6.65 -4.61
C PHE A 113 4.47 5.38 -3.74
N LEU A 114 3.92 4.27 -4.24
CA LEU A 114 3.98 3.01 -3.49
C LEU A 114 5.42 2.51 -3.37
N ARG A 115 6.18 2.57 -4.47
CA ARG A 115 7.60 2.20 -4.41
C ARG A 115 8.36 3.06 -3.44
N GLU A 116 8.09 4.37 -3.45
CA GLU A 116 8.76 5.30 -2.55
C GLU A 116 8.50 4.93 -1.09
N LEU A 117 7.25 4.66 -0.74
CA LEU A 117 6.89 4.29 0.63
C LEU A 117 7.50 2.94 1.04
N ILE A 118 7.48 1.98 0.15
CA ILE A 118 8.06 0.66 0.41
C ILE A 118 9.56 0.77 0.62
N LEU A 119 10.26 1.53 -0.22
CA LEU A 119 11.71 1.67 -0.10
C LEU A 119 12.12 2.46 1.14
N GLU A 120 11.26 3.34 1.63
CA GLU A 120 11.49 4.00 2.89
C GLU A 120 11.55 2.99 4.04
N LEU A 121 10.63 2.00 4.01
CA LEU A 121 10.53 1.00 5.07
C LEU A 121 11.47 -0.19 4.87
N MET A 122 11.81 -0.48 3.63
CA MET A 122 12.57 -1.68 3.28
C MET A 122 13.50 -1.38 2.10
N PRO A 123 14.57 -0.59 2.34
CA PRO A 123 15.45 -0.16 1.25
C PRO A 123 16.17 -1.30 0.55
N GLU A 124 16.27 -2.46 1.19
CA GLU A 124 16.88 -3.63 0.57
C GLU A 124 16.10 -4.15 -0.65
N LEU A 125 14.88 -3.68 -0.86
CA LEU A 125 14.09 -4.09 -2.03
C LEU A 125 14.41 -3.30 -3.30
N GLN A 126 15.32 -2.35 -3.24
CA GLN A 126 15.66 -1.52 -4.41
C GLN A 126 16.02 -2.35 -5.64
N GLY A 127 16.80 -3.40 -5.46
CA GLY A 127 17.18 -4.26 -6.59
C GLY A 127 16.01 -4.97 -7.23
N ASN A 128 14.99 -5.32 -6.45
CA ASN A 128 13.80 -5.98 -6.98
C ASN A 128 13.04 -5.07 -7.93
N PHE A 129 12.91 -3.80 -7.58
CA PHE A 129 12.23 -2.85 -8.45
C PHE A 129 13.01 -2.57 -9.72
N SER A 130 14.31 -2.40 -9.63
CA SER A 130 15.14 -2.16 -10.80
C SER A 130 15.02 -3.28 -11.83
N LEU A 131 15.08 -4.52 -11.34
CA LEU A 131 15.00 -5.67 -12.20
C LEU A 131 13.64 -5.77 -12.90
N LEU A 132 12.58 -5.52 -12.18
CA LEU A 132 11.23 -5.59 -12.71
C LEU A 132 10.94 -4.45 -13.68
N ASP A 133 11.45 -3.27 -13.43
CA ASP A 133 11.33 -2.16 -14.35
C ASP A 133 12.01 -2.48 -15.67
N MET A 134 13.16 -3.08 -15.64
CA MET A 134 13.85 -3.48 -16.86
C MET A 134 13.04 -4.50 -17.65
N LYS A 135 12.46 -5.47 -16.99
CA LYS A 135 11.60 -6.45 -17.66
C LYS A 135 10.38 -5.81 -18.28
N GLY A 136 9.75 -4.90 -17.56
CA GLY A 136 8.60 -4.20 -18.07
C GLY A 136 8.92 -3.38 -19.31
N LYS A 137 10.04 -2.71 -19.31
CA LYS A 137 10.44 -1.93 -20.46
C LYS A 137 10.75 -2.79 -21.66
N ASN A 138 11.35 -3.95 -21.45
CA ASN A 138 11.61 -4.85 -22.53
C ASN A 138 10.35 -5.34 -23.21
N HIS A 139 9.27 -5.45 -22.45
CA HIS A 139 8.05 -5.82 -23.07
C HIS A 139 7.58 -4.76 -24.00
N GLY A 140 7.75 -3.57 -23.61
CA GLY A 140 7.06 -2.57 -24.32
C GLY A 140 7.79 -1.99 -25.36
N ALA A 141 8.96 -1.75 -25.27
CA ALA A 141 9.51 -0.95 -26.11
C ALA A 141 10.79 -0.92 -26.15
N GLY A 142 11.25 -1.69 -25.99
CA GLY A 142 12.44 -1.38 -26.02
C GLY A 142 12.95 -0.85 -24.98
N ASN A 143 13.49 -1.30 -24.30
CA ASN A 143 13.93 -0.95 -23.22
C ASN A 143 14.81 0.03 -23.04
N GLN A 144 14.67 0.75 -22.24
CA GLN A 144 15.47 1.70 -21.89
C GLN A 144 16.30 1.41 -20.84
N GLY A 145 16.24 0.40 -20.22
CA GLY A 145 17.15 0.00 -19.31
C GLY A 145 17.43 0.93 -18.28
N HIS A 146 16.63 1.69 -17.79
CA HIS A 146 17.08 2.50 -16.74
C HIS A 146 16.66 1.83 -15.51
N PRO A 147 17.54 1.46 -14.71
CA PRO A 147 17.26 0.92 -13.42
C PRO A 147 16.75 2.01 -12.56
N VAL A 148 16.08 1.68 -11.62
CA VAL A 148 15.55 2.65 -10.68
C VAL A 148 16.57 2.99 -9.63
#